data_77b91635db25e8fdbd228bfaf1c393c3
#
_entry.id   77b91635db25e8fdbd228bfaf1c393c3
#
_cell.length_a   1.000
_cell.length_b   1.000
_cell.length_c   1.000
_cell.angle_alpha   90.00
_cell.angle_beta   90.00
_cell.angle_gamma   90.00
#
_symmetry.space_group_name_H-M   'P 1'
#
loop_
_entity.id
_entity.type
_entity.pdbx_description
1 polymer ?
#
loop_
_entity_poly.entity_id
_entity_poly.type
_entity_poly.pdbx_seq_one_letter_code
_entity_poly.pdbx_strand_id
1 'polypeptide(L)'
;MNPGPADPFRLPRTVSPERYEIRLEPDLERLTFTGQEMVTVIVRERVTEVVLNAAELQIQQVSIRSATGATLKGEATLEEAGERARLIFPEPLAPGTWRLSLAFTGILNDRLHGFYRSTYKTPEGEKILAATQFEATDARRAFPCWDEPAFKAVFQVTLVAPERLQVVSNTPVASEQAIVGTGRKAVTFAPTIKMSTYLLAFVVGELEASEPIMVGLTPLRIWSIPGKTHLTAFAREIAASSLAFFEQYYGLPYPGEKLDLLAIPDFAAGAMENLGAITFRETALLVDAGAASHAELERVADVVAHEIAHMWFGDLVTMAWWNGIWLNEAFATFME
;
A
#
# COMPACT_ATOMS: atom_id res chain seq x y z
N MET A 1 18.26 31.70 -9.70
CA MET A 1 18.74 30.48 -10.34
C MET A 1 17.68 30.08 -11.34
N ASN A 2 18.01 30.00 -12.62
CA ASN A 2 17.07 29.42 -13.59
C ASN A 2 16.76 27.98 -13.16
N PRO A 3 15.50 27.57 -13.00
CA PRO A 3 15.20 26.17 -12.84
C PRO A 3 15.77 25.47 -14.08
N GLY A 4 16.63 24.47 -13.88
CA GLY A 4 17.08 23.61 -14.96
C GLY A 4 15.90 22.99 -15.70
N PRO A 5 16.11 22.38 -16.89
CA PRO A 5 15.03 21.75 -17.64
C PRO A 5 14.26 20.80 -16.69
N ALA A 6 12.93 20.91 -16.73
CA ALA A 6 12.06 20.07 -15.88
C ALA A 6 12.41 18.60 -16.15
N ASP A 7 12.70 17.87 -15.09
CA ASP A 7 12.97 16.43 -15.18
C ASP A 7 11.73 15.72 -15.77
N PRO A 8 11.83 15.09 -16.96
CA PRO A 8 10.68 14.49 -17.62
C PRO A 8 10.06 13.33 -16.83
N PHE A 9 10.78 12.80 -15.84
CA PHE A 9 10.31 11.70 -15.00
C PHE A 9 9.58 12.19 -13.74
N ARG A 10 9.59 13.49 -13.43
CA ARG A 10 8.97 14.07 -12.24
C ARG A 10 7.60 14.67 -12.54
N LEU A 11 6.68 14.52 -11.59
CA LEU A 11 5.40 15.21 -11.65
C LEU A 11 5.55 16.71 -11.31
N PRO A 12 4.70 17.58 -11.89
CA PRO A 12 4.63 18.99 -11.48
C PRO A 12 4.31 19.13 -9.99
N ARG A 13 4.94 20.09 -9.33
CA ARG A 13 4.70 20.40 -7.90
C ARG A 13 3.65 21.50 -7.68
N THR A 14 2.99 21.93 -8.74
CA THR A 14 1.92 22.94 -8.71
C THR A 14 0.69 22.48 -7.97
N VAL A 15 0.42 21.17 -8.00
CA VAL A 15 -0.63 20.50 -7.24
C VAL A 15 0.00 19.35 -6.48
N SER A 16 -0.31 19.22 -5.20
CA SER A 16 0.19 18.13 -4.35
C SER A 16 -0.91 17.51 -3.51
N PRO A 17 -0.87 16.19 -3.26
CA PRO A 17 -1.84 15.52 -2.40
C PRO A 17 -1.55 15.80 -0.92
N GLU A 18 -2.61 15.81 -0.12
CA GLU A 18 -2.54 15.86 1.35
C GLU A 18 -3.20 14.63 1.98
N ARG A 19 -4.30 14.17 1.39
CA ARG A 19 -5.06 13.04 1.90
C ARG A 19 -5.79 12.33 0.78
N TYR A 20 -5.75 11.00 0.80
CA TYR A 20 -6.53 10.11 -0.03
C TYR A 20 -7.60 9.39 0.80
N GLU A 21 -8.81 9.34 0.29
CA GLU A 21 -9.88 8.46 0.72
C GLU A 21 -10.18 7.54 -0.45
N ILE A 22 -9.71 6.28 -0.36
CA ILE A 22 -9.73 5.31 -1.46
C ILE A 22 -10.72 4.20 -1.11
N ARG A 23 -11.65 3.92 -2.03
CA ARG A 23 -12.55 2.78 -1.97
C ARG A 23 -12.28 1.86 -3.15
N LEU A 24 -11.91 0.62 -2.88
CA LEU A 24 -11.67 -0.41 -3.89
C LEU A 24 -12.58 -1.62 -3.67
N GLU A 25 -13.00 -2.20 -4.77
CA GLU A 25 -13.88 -3.36 -4.80
C GLU A 25 -13.31 -4.40 -5.78
N PRO A 26 -12.41 -5.31 -5.31
CA PRO A 26 -11.89 -6.40 -6.12
C PRO A 26 -12.96 -7.46 -6.38
N ASP A 27 -12.95 -7.97 -7.60
CA ASP A 27 -13.71 -9.13 -8.05
C ASP A 27 -12.73 -10.26 -8.39
N LEU A 28 -12.56 -11.20 -7.47
CA LEU A 28 -11.62 -12.31 -7.62
C LEU A 28 -12.06 -13.34 -8.66
N GLU A 29 -13.33 -13.33 -9.07
CA GLU A 29 -13.84 -14.23 -10.10
C GLU A 29 -13.58 -13.66 -11.50
N ARG A 30 -13.83 -12.35 -11.68
CA ARG A 30 -13.61 -11.65 -12.95
C ARG A 30 -12.19 -11.14 -13.12
N LEU A 31 -11.40 -11.18 -12.06
CA LEU A 31 -10.02 -10.67 -12.02
C LEU A 31 -9.91 -9.18 -12.39
N THR A 32 -10.86 -8.40 -11.89
CA THR A 32 -10.95 -6.95 -12.08
C THR A 32 -11.19 -6.25 -10.76
N PHE A 33 -11.10 -4.94 -10.75
CA PHE A 33 -11.54 -4.14 -9.61
C PHE A 33 -12.15 -2.82 -10.08
N THR A 34 -13.06 -2.29 -9.27
CA THR A 34 -13.54 -0.92 -9.39
C THR A 34 -12.97 -0.08 -8.25
N GLY A 35 -12.70 1.18 -8.54
CA GLY A 35 -12.16 2.12 -7.56
C GLY A 35 -12.88 3.47 -7.61
N GLN A 36 -12.99 4.06 -6.46
CA GLN A 36 -13.37 5.45 -6.27
C GLN A 36 -12.41 6.08 -5.29
N GLU A 37 -11.97 7.29 -5.57
CA GLU A 37 -11.16 8.03 -4.63
C GLU A 37 -11.56 9.49 -4.53
N MET A 38 -11.33 10.04 -3.36
CA MET A 38 -11.36 11.47 -3.11
C MET A 38 -10.00 11.90 -2.56
N VAL A 39 -9.32 12.77 -3.31
CA VAL A 39 -8.02 13.29 -2.92
C VAL A 39 -8.14 14.75 -2.52
N THR A 40 -7.81 15.06 -1.27
CA THR A 40 -7.60 16.46 -0.86
C THR A 40 -6.27 16.91 -1.41
N VAL A 41 -6.27 17.94 -2.23
CA VAL A 41 -5.07 18.48 -2.89
C VAL A 41 -4.86 19.95 -2.56
N ILE A 42 -3.61 20.37 -2.58
CA ILE A 42 -3.19 21.76 -2.46
C ILE A 42 -2.74 22.25 -3.83
N VAL A 43 -3.47 23.20 -4.38
CA VAL A 43 -3.10 23.95 -5.58
C VAL A 43 -2.25 25.14 -5.14
N ARG A 44 -1.01 25.23 -5.60
CA ARG A 44 -0.04 26.26 -5.17
C ARG A 44 -0.06 27.48 -6.06
N GLU A 45 -0.35 27.28 -7.34
CA GLU A 45 -0.47 28.33 -8.35
C GLU A 45 -1.65 28.01 -9.28
N ARG A 46 -2.10 29.02 -10.04
CA ARG A 46 -3.26 28.87 -10.90
C ARG A 46 -2.95 27.90 -12.06
N VAL A 47 -3.70 26.80 -12.15
CA VAL A 47 -3.54 25.76 -13.18
C VAL A 47 -4.87 25.40 -13.82
N THR A 48 -4.82 24.91 -15.07
CA THR A 48 -6.01 24.39 -15.80
C THR A 48 -6.02 22.86 -15.83
N GLU A 49 -4.93 22.22 -15.43
CA GLU A 49 -4.80 20.78 -15.40
C GLU A 49 -4.16 20.30 -14.09
N VAL A 50 -4.47 19.05 -13.74
CA VAL A 50 -3.80 18.29 -12.68
C VAL A 50 -3.13 17.08 -13.35
N VAL A 51 -1.84 16.90 -13.14
CA VAL A 51 -1.07 15.77 -13.67
C VAL A 51 -0.71 14.84 -12.53
N LEU A 52 -1.04 13.56 -12.69
CA LEU A 52 -0.71 12.49 -11.74
C LEU A 52 -0.34 11.21 -12.52
N ASN A 53 0.10 10.17 -11.81
CA ASN A 53 0.40 8.88 -12.42
C ASN A 53 -0.86 7.99 -12.48
N ALA A 54 -1.02 7.29 -13.59
CA ALA A 54 -2.00 6.22 -13.77
C ALA A 54 -1.52 5.30 -14.89
N ALA A 55 -1.55 4.01 -14.68
CA ALA A 55 -1.19 3.00 -15.65
C ALA A 55 -2.19 1.83 -15.60
N GLU A 56 -2.59 1.33 -16.77
CA GLU A 56 -3.50 0.18 -16.89
C GLU A 56 -4.87 0.38 -16.19
N LEU A 57 -5.26 1.62 -15.95
CA LEU A 57 -6.54 2.01 -15.38
C LEU A 57 -7.42 2.67 -16.44
N GLN A 58 -8.74 2.48 -16.30
CA GLN A 58 -9.72 3.23 -17.08
C GLN A 58 -10.38 4.26 -16.16
N ILE A 59 -10.03 5.53 -16.31
CA ILE A 59 -10.63 6.64 -15.55
C ILE A 59 -11.97 7.00 -16.20
N GLN A 60 -13.06 6.84 -15.46
CA GLN A 60 -14.44 7.00 -15.96
C GLN A 60 -15.06 8.33 -15.59
N GLN A 61 -14.70 8.87 -14.43
CA GLN A 61 -15.25 10.13 -13.92
C GLN A 61 -14.15 10.96 -13.29
N VAL A 62 -14.19 12.26 -13.58
CA VAL A 62 -13.28 13.27 -13.01
C VAL A 62 -14.11 14.47 -12.57
N SER A 63 -13.95 14.85 -11.31
CA SER A 63 -14.51 16.12 -10.82
C SER A 63 -13.60 16.70 -9.74
N ILE A 64 -13.62 18.03 -9.62
CA ILE A 64 -12.90 18.70 -8.54
C ILE A 64 -13.80 19.75 -7.88
N ARG A 65 -13.77 19.82 -6.55
CA ARG A 65 -14.61 20.71 -5.76
C ARG A 65 -13.75 21.67 -4.93
N SER A 66 -14.06 22.95 -5.02
CA SER A 66 -13.41 23.98 -4.19
C SER A 66 -13.90 23.94 -2.74
N ALA A 67 -13.16 24.60 -1.85
CA ALA A 67 -13.58 24.80 -0.46
C ALA A 67 -14.91 25.58 -0.34
N THR A 68 -15.24 26.43 -1.31
CA THR A 68 -16.50 27.20 -1.36
C THR A 68 -17.68 26.40 -1.92
N GLY A 69 -17.45 25.16 -2.37
CA GLY A 69 -18.48 24.24 -2.84
C GLY A 69 -18.68 24.20 -4.36
N ALA A 70 -18.05 25.08 -5.13
CA ALA A 70 -18.10 25.01 -6.60
C ALA A 70 -17.46 23.71 -7.10
N THR A 71 -18.16 22.98 -7.98
CA THR A 71 -17.70 21.71 -8.55
C THR A 71 -17.51 21.86 -10.05
N LEU A 72 -16.34 21.48 -10.54
CA LEU A 72 -16.01 21.40 -11.95
C LEU A 72 -15.90 19.93 -12.38
N LYS A 73 -16.51 19.58 -13.49
CA LYS A 73 -16.28 18.30 -14.14
C LYS A 73 -15.03 18.45 -15.01
N GLY A 74 -14.17 17.44 -14.97
CA GLY A 74 -12.96 17.38 -15.77
C GLY A 74 -12.99 16.20 -16.75
N GLU A 75 -12.01 16.18 -17.62
CA GLU A 75 -11.75 15.08 -18.56
C GLU A 75 -10.36 14.52 -18.29
N ALA A 76 -10.21 13.20 -18.37
CA ALA A 76 -8.92 12.52 -18.23
C ALA A 76 -8.36 12.16 -19.61
N THR A 77 -7.10 12.48 -19.83
CA THR A 77 -6.32 11.97 -20.96
C THR A 77 -5.15 11.15 -20.40
N LEU A 78 -5.07 9.89 -20.84
CA LEU A 78 -3.98 8.99 -20.42
C LEU A 78 -2.81 9.11 -21.39
N GLU A 79 -1.62 9.29 -20.86
CA GLU A 79 -0.35 9.28 -21.55
C GLU A 79 0.38 7.97 -21.22
N GLU A 80 0.17 6.93 -22.02
CA GLU A 80 0.68 5.57 -21.75
C GLU A 80 2.20 5.53 -21.61
N ALA A 81 2.94 6.21 -22.48
CA ALA A 81 4.41 6.20 -22.47
C ALA A 81 5.01 6.81 -21.19
N GLY A 82 4.32 7.76 -20.56
CA GLY A 82 4.72 8.40 -19.32
C GLY A 82 4.00 7.84 -18.10
N GLU A 83 3.08 6.89 -18.28
CA GLU A 83 2.20 6.37 -17.20
C GLU A 83 1.54 7.50 -16.41
N ARG A 84 0.98 8.49 -17.12
CA ARG A 84 0.38 9.69 -16.56
C ARG A 84 -1.06 9.86 -16.97
N ALA A 85 -1.83 10.48 -16.12
CA ALA A 85 -3.14 11.02 -16.43
C ALA A 85 -3.09 12.56 -16.32
N ARG A 86 -3.56 13.24 -17.37
CA ARG A 86 -3.82 14.68 -17.37
C ARG A 86 -5.30 14.89 -17.16
N LEU A 87 -5.65 15.54 -16.07
CA LEU A 87 -7.02 15.88 -15.69
C LEU A 87 -7.25 17.34 -16.03
N ILE A 88 -8.00 17.59 -17.09
CA ILE A 88 -8.23 18.94 -17.66
C ILE A 88 -9.57 19.47 -17.17
N PHE A 89 -9.60 20.70 -16.69
CA PHE A 89 -10.80 21.37 -16.19
C PHE A 89 -11.18 22.57 -17.07
N PRO A 90 -12.52 22.86 -17.22
CA PRO A 90 -12.98 23.94 -18.08
C PRO A 90 -12.61 25.34 -17.55
N GLU A 91 -12.35 25.46 -16.25
CA GLU A 91 -11.95 26.70 -15.60
C GLU A 91 -10.65 26.48 -14.82
N PRO A 92 -9.79 27.52 -14.71
CA PRO A 92 -8.58 27.44 -13.93
C PRO A 92 -8.86 27.27 -12.44
N LEU A 93 -8.12 26.35 -11.83
CA LEU A 93 -8.10 26.13 -10.39
C LEU A 93 -7.26 27.22 -9.73
N ALA A 94 -7.85 27.98 -8.84
CA ALA A 94 -7.13 28.97 -8.05
C ALA A 94 -6.31 28.31 -6.94
N PRO A 95 -5.23 28.97 -6.46
CA PRO A 95 -4.49 28.49 -5.29
C PRO A 95 -5.41 28.25 -4.09
N GLY A 96 -5.16 27.13 -3.39
CA GLY A 96 -5.95 26.73 -2.22
C GLY A 96 -6.19 25.23 -2.16
N THR A 97 -7.06 24.81 -1.24
CA THR A 97 -7.43 23.41 -1.03
C THR A 97 -8.61 23.03 -1.91
N TRP A 98 -8.46 21.89 -2.59
CA TRP A 98 -9.50 21.32 -3.44
C TRP A 98 -9.70 19.84 -3.12
N ARG A 99 -10.88 19.29 -3.47
CA ARG A 99 -11.20 17.87 -3.40
C ARG A 99 -11.36 17.31 -4.81
N LEU A 100 -10.40 16.53 -5.26
CA LEU A 100 -10.42 15.81 -6.51
C LEU A 100 -11.12 14.47 -6.30
N SER A 101 -12.12 14.15 -7.12
CA SER A 101 -12.83 12.87 -7.07
C SER A 101 -12.68 12.15 -8.39
N LEU A 102 -12.28 10.88 -8.34
CA LEU A 102 -12.09 10.01 -9.49
C LEU A 102 -12.87 8.70 -9.30
N ALA A 103 -13.39 8.16 -10.42
CA ALA A 103 -13.88 6.78 -10.50
C ALA A 103 -13.14 6.06 -11.62
N PHE A 104 -12.70 4.84 -11.37
CA PHE A 104 -11.86 4.08 -12.29
C PHE A 104 -12.08 2.58 -12.16
N THR A 105 -11.57 1.84 -13.14
CA THR A 105 -11.52 0.37 -13.13
C THR A 105 -10.13 -0.10 -13.51
N GLY A 106 -9.77 -1.29 -13.05
CA GLY A 106 -8.50 -1.94 -13.36
C GLY A 106 -8.61 -3.46 -13.39
N ILE A 107 -7.50 -4.12 -13.62
CA ILE A 107 -7.38 -5.58 -13.74
C ILE A 107 -6.49 -6.08 -12.61
N LEU A 108 -6.90 -7.15 -11.92
CA LEU A 108 -6.04 -7.92 -11.04
C LEU A 108 -5.12 -8.78 -11.93
N ASN A 109 -3.96 -8.20 -12.26
CA ASN A 109 -2.97 -8.86 -13.12
C ASN A 109 -2.30 -10.05 -12.41
N ASP A 110 -1.45 -10.81 -13.13
CA ASP A 110 -0.65 -11.94 -12.64
C ASP A 110 0.87 -11.67 -12.70
N ARG A 111 1.27 -10.40 -12.75
CA ARG A 111 2.67 -10.00 -12.91
C ARG A 111 3.35 -9.68 -11.58
N LEU A 112 2.66 -9.91 -10.45
CA LEU A 112 3.15 -9.74 -9.07
C LEU A 112 3.55 -8.29 -8.73
N HIS A 113 2.92 -7.30 -9.38
CA HIS A 113 3.09 -5.88 -9.08
C HIS A 113 1.79 -5.10 -9.30
N GLY A 114 1.67 -3.92 -8.70
CA GLY A 114 0.42 -3.17 -8.65
C GLY A 114 -0.59 -3.86 -7.73
N PHE A 115 -1.87 -3.86 -8.10
CA PHE A 115 -2.91 -4.66 -7.46
C PHE A 115 -3.10 -5.93 -8.28
N TYR A 116 -2.64 -7.06 -7.76
CA TYR A 116 -2.51 -8.29 -8.52
C TYR A 116 -3.19 -9.47 -7.83
N ARG A 117 -3.42 -10.57 -8.58
CA ARG A 117 -3.83 -11.86 -8.04
C ARG A 117 -2.62 -12.71 -7.67
N SER A 118 -2.62 -13.24 -6.46
CA SER A 118 -1.73 -14.31 -6.02
C SER A 118 -2.53 -15.61 -5.95
N THR A 119 -1.95 -16.70 -6.43
CA THR A 119 -2.62 -18.00 -6.53
C THR A 119 -1.97 -19.02 -5.60
N TYR A 120 -2.77 -19.94 -5.10
CA TYR A 120 -2.28 -21.06 -4.30
C TYR A 120 -3.15 -22.31 -4.48
N LYS A 121 -2.54 -23.47 -4.26
CA LYS A 121 -3.21 -24.75 -4.41
C LYS A 121 -3.74 -25.25 -3.07
N THR A 122 -4.96 -25.75 -3.07
CA THR A 122 -5.57 -26.47 -1.94
C THR A 122 -6.07 -27.84 -2.42
N PRO A 123 -6.45 -28.75 -1.53
CA PRO A 123 -7.05 -30.03 -1.91
C PRO A 123 -8.34 -29.86 -2.74
N GLU A 124 -9.06 -28.74 -2.54
CA GLU A 124 -10.31 -28.42 -3.25
C GLU A 124 -10.07 -27.74 -4.61
N GLY A 125 -8.82 -27.40 -4.94
CA GLY A 125 -8.45 -26.74 -6.19
C GLY A 125 -7.59 -25.50 -5.99
N GLU A 126 -7.44 -24.73 -7.05
CA GLU A 126 -6.70 -23.46 -7.02
C GLU A 126 -7.58 -22.35 -6.41
N LYS A 127 -6.98 -21.55 -5.53
CA LYS A 127 -7.59 -20.38 -4.91
C LYS A 127 -6.78 -19.12 -5.22
N ILE A 128 -7.44 -17.99 -5.10
CA ILE A 128 -6.91 -16.67 -5.42
C ILE A 128 -7.08 -15.75 -4.21
N LEU A 129 -6.07 -14.95 -3.95
CA LEU A 129 -6.16 -13.74 -3.14
C LEU A 129 -5.70 -12.53 -3.96
N ALA A 130 -6.16 -11.33 -3.62
CA ALA A 130 -5.67 -10.11 -4.19
C ALA A 130 -4.67 -9.45 -3.22
N ALA A 131 -3.51 -9.06 -3.72
CA ALA A 131 -2.45 -8.44 -2.94
C ALA A 131 -1.85 -7.25 -3.70
N THR A 132 -1.14 -6.40 -3.00
CA THR A 132 -0.42 -5.27 -3.59
C THR A 132 1.09 -5.44 -3.50
N GLN A 133 1.79 -4.91 -4.52
CA GLN A 133 3.21 -4.62 -4.52
C GLN A 133 3.43 -3.32 -5.29
N PHE A 134 3.81 -2.25 -4.60
CA PHE A 134 3.84 -0.91 -5.17
C PHE A 134 5.23 -0.35 -5.41
N GLU A 135 6.21 -0.79 -4.68
CA GLU A 135 7.59 -0.36 -4.92
C GLU A 135 8.09 -0.92 -6.28
N ALA A 136 8.73 -0.13 -7.10
CA ALA A 136 9.00 1.30 -6.88
C ALA A 136 7.84 2.22 -7.30
N THR A 137 7.15 1.97 -8.43
CA THR A 137 6.23 2.90 -9.10
C THR A 137 4.97 2.20 -9.61
N ASP A 138 4.44 1.25 -8.85
CA ASP A 138 3.31 0.42 -9.27
C ASP A 138 1.99 0.72 -8.50
N ALA A 139 1.98 1.68 -7.57
CA ALA A 139 0.74 2.18 -6.97
C ALA A 139 -0.21 2.76 -8.02
N ARG A 140 0.34 3.39 -9.06
CA ARG A 140 -0.37 3.92 -10.23
C ARG A 140 -1.19 2.91 -11.01
N ARG A 141 -0.95 1.59 -10.81
CA ARG A 141 -1.70 0.49 -11.41
C ARG A 141 -2.90 0.06 -10.55
N ALA A 142 -2.98 0.54 -9.32
CA ALA A 142 -4.08 0.26 -8.40
C ALA A 142 -5.04 1.45 -8.27
N PHE A 143 -4.54 2.67 -8.30
CA PHE A 143 -5.32 3.91 -8.25
C PHE A 143 -4.52 5.08 -8.82
N PRO A 144 -5.18 6.10 -9.41
CA PRO A 144 -4.51 7.31 -9.87
C PRO A 144 -3.85 8.05 -8.70
N CYS A 145 -2.56 8.41 -8.78
CA CYS A 145 -1.85 8.98 -7.63
C CYS A 145 -0.62 9.79 -8.02
N TRP A 146 -0.08 10.55 -7.07
CA TRP A 146 1.25 11.14 -7.15
C TRP A 146 2.26 10.08 -6.67
N ASP A 147 2.69 9.23 -7.60
CA ASP A 147 3.49 8.03 -7.33
C ASP A 147 5.01 8.35 -7.31
N GLU A 148 5.37 9.28 -6.46
CA GLU A 148 6.76 9.66 -6.17
C GLU A 148 6.98 9.68 -4.64
N PRO A 149 8.15 9.25 -4.13
CA PRO A 149 8.39 9.16 -2.67
C PRO A 149 8.18 10.47 -1.93
N ALA A 150 8.48 11.62 -2.57
CA ALA A 150 8.37 12.94 -1.95
C ALA A 150 6.94 13.45 -1.81
N PHE A 151 5.94 12.86 -2.49
CA PHE A 151 4.54 13.25 -2.35
C PHE A 151 3.85 12.46 -1.24
N LYS A 152 4.33 12.60 0.00
CA LYS A 152 3.70 11.96 1.16
C LYS A 152 2.31 12.52 1.43
N ALA A 153 1.37 11.64 1.72
CA ALA A 153 0.00 11.97 2.06
C ALA A 153 -0.54 11.02 3.15
N VAL A 154 -1.69 11.36 3.72
CA VAL A 154 -2.47 10.47 4.58
C VAL A 154 -3.36 9.61 3.70
N PHE A 155 -3.41 8.31 3.95
CA PHE A 155 -4.28 7.38 3.22
C PHE A 155 -5.34 6.80 4.15
N GLN A 156 -6.58 6.79 3.70
CA GLN A 156 -7.67 6.06 4.31
C GLN A 156 -8.26 5.11 3.27
N VAL A 157 -8.13 3.81 3.51
CA VAL A 157 -8.59 2.78 2.58
C VAL A 157 -9.91 2.19 3.07
N THR A 158 -10.82 1.95 2.13
CA THR A 158 -12.01 1.12 2.30
C THR A 158 -12.00 0.03 1.26
N LEU A 159 -12.06 -1.23 1.69
CA LEU A 159 -12.13 -2.38 0.80
C LEU A 159 -13.49 -3.04 0.90
N VAL A 160 -14.09 -3.32 -0.25
CA VAL A 160 -15.34 -4.07 -0.34
C VAL A 160 -15.07 -5.48 -0.82
N ALA A 161 -15.39 -6.46 0.01
CA ALA A 161 -15.10 -7.85 -0.27
C ALA A 161 -16.29 -8.76 0.15
N PRO A 162 -16.36 -10.00 -0.34
CA PRO A 162 -17.26 -11.01 0.20
C PRO A 162 -17.08 -11.16 1.72
N GLU A 163 -18.17 -11.32 2.48
CA GLU A 163 -18.14 -11.39 3.95
C GLU A 163 -17.19 -12.48 4.50
N ARG A 164 -17.03 -13.59 3.77
CA ARG A 164 -16.18 -14.72 4.13
C ARG A 164 -14.69 -14.44 4.03
N LEU A 165 -14.27 -13.39 3.29
CA LEU A 165 -12.86 -13.07 3.07
C LEU A 165 -12.34 -12.13 4.14
N GLN A 166 -11.06 -12.34 4.49
CA GLN A 166 -10.31 -11.40 5.31
C GLN A 166 -9.79 -10.25 4.47
N VAL A 167 -9.67 -9.11 5.11
CA VAL A 167 -9.17 -7.88 4.49
C VAL A 167 -8.15 -7.26 5.45
N VAL A 168 -6.95 -7.01 4.94
CA VAL A 168 -5.85 -6.43 5.74
C VAL A 168 -5.29 -5.22 4.99
N SER A 169 -4.91 -4.16 5.72
CA SER A 169 -4.22 -2.99 5.20
C SER A 169 -3.26 -2.43 6.26
N ASN A 170 -2.63 -1.30 5.99
CA ASN A 170 -1.59 -0.67 6.82
C ASN A 170 -2.01 -0.39 8.28
N THR A 171 -3.27 -0.04 8.50
CA THR A 171 -3.77 0.45 9.81
C THR A 171 -4.84 -0.48 10.37
N PRO A 172 -5.21 -0.35 11.66
CA PRO A 172 -6.32 -1.08 12.24
C PRO A 172 -7.64 -0.80 11.52
N VAL A 173 -8.56 -1.77 11.60
CA VAL A 173 -9.94 -1.59 11.12
C VAL A 173 -10.65 -0.55 11.99
N ALA A 174 -11.10 0.53 11.37
CA ALA A 174 -11.91 1.56 12.01
C ALA A 174 -13.40 1.22 12.01
N SER A 175 -13.90 0.59 10.93
CA SER A 175 -15.27 0.11 10.84
C SER A 175 -15.41 -1.03 9.84
N GLU A 176 -16.32 -1.95 10.13
CA GLU A 176 -16.75 -2.99 9.22
C GLU A 176 -18.28 -2.98 9.12
N GLN A 177 -18.82 -2.93 7.92
CA GLN A 177 -20.25 -2.84 7.66
C GLN A 177 -20.68 -3.82 6.58
N ALA A 178 -21.64 -4.67 6.89
CA ALA A 178 -22.27 -5.54 5.90
C ALA A 178 -23.07 -4.69 4.89
N ILE A 179 -22.96 -5.03 3.60
CA ILE A 179 -23.74 -4.39 2.53
C ILE A 179 -24.99 -5.23 2.31
N VAL A 180 -26.11 -4.76 2.83
CA VAL A 180 -27.38 -5.50 2.88
C VAL A 180 -27.76 -6.10 1.52
N GLY A 181 -28.05 -7.40 1.53
CA GLY A 181 -28.55 -8.13 0.35
C GLY A 181 -27.47 -8.53 -0.68
N THR A 182 -26.18 -8.29 -0.39
CA THR A 182 -25.10 -8.57 -1.35
C THR A 182 -24.15 -9.69 -0.93
N GLY A 183 -24.16 -10.14 0.33
CA GLY A 183 -23.16 -11.06 0.91
C GLY A 183 -21.73 -10.46 0.94
N ARG A 184 -21.65 -9.13 0.91
CA ARG A 184 -20.37 -8.38 0.94
C ARG A 184 -20.33 -7.44 2.14
N LYS A 185 -19.12 -7.09 2.52
CA LYS A 185 -18.83 -6.12 3.58
C LYS A 185 -17.92 -5.01 3.05
N ALA A 186 -18.06 -3.82 3.62
CA ALA A 186 -17.12 -2.72 3.47
C ALA A 186 -16.29 -2.62 4.75
N VAL A 187 -14.97 -2.73 4.61
CA VAL A 187 -14.01 -2.60 5.71
C VAL A 187 -13.24 -1.30 5.51
N THR A 188 -13.41 -0.37 6.43
CA THR A 188 -12.69 0.91 6.41
C THR A 188 -11.60 0.88 7.47
N PHE A 189 -10.39 1.20 7.05
CA PHE A 189 -9.24 1.27 7.92
C PHE A 189 -9.06 2.68 8.51
N ALA A 190 -8.38 2.79 9.64
CA ALA A 190 -7.99 4.08 10.20
C ALA A 190 -7.08 4.83 9.22
N PRO A 191 -7.02 6.16 9.27
CA PRO A 191 -6.08 6.91 8.45
C PRO A 191 -4.63 6.54 8.81
N THR A 192 -3.75 6.48 7.81
CA THR A 192 -2.31 6.30 8.03
C THR A 192 -1.67 7.57 8.60
N ILE A 193 -0.44 7.47 9.06
CA ILE A 193 0.44 8.65 9.16
C ILE A 193 0.71 9.19 7.73
N LYS A 194 1.32 10.36 7.64
CA LYS A 194 1.73 10.91 6.34
C LYS A 194 2.91 10.11 5.79
N MET A 195 2.68 9.31 4.76
CA MET A 195 3.65 8.38 4.17
C MET A 195 3.66 8.44 2.63
N SER A 196 4.68 7.83 2.02
CA SER A 196 4.80 7.71 0.57
C SER A 196 3.81 6.69 0.02
N THR A 197 3.40 6.88 -1.23
CA THR A 197 2.39 6.05 -1.93
C THR A 197 2.83 4.59 -2.03
N TYR A 198 4.12 4.32 -2.27
CA TYR A 198 4.66 2.97 -2.46
C TYR A 198 4.54 2.08 -1.21
N LEU A 199 4.37 2.67 -0.02
CA LEU A 199 4.20 1.98 1.26
C LEU A 199 2.77 1.55 1.56
N LEU A 200 1.80 1.93 0.71
CA LEU A 200 0.42 1.53 0.88
C LEU A 200 0.24 0.07 0.48
N ALA A 201 -0.44 -0.71 1.33
CA ALA A 201 -0.71 -2.11 1.07
C ALA A 201 -2.12 -2.52 1.46
N PHE A 202 -2.66 -3.48 0.72
CA PHE A 202 -3.89 -4.18 1.08
C PHE A 202 -3.95 -5.57 0.47
N VAL A 203 -4.54 -6.48 1.23
CA VAL A 203 -4.71 -7.89 0.86
C VAL A 203 -6.16 -8.30 1.11
N VAL A 204 -6.75 -9.03 0.17
CA VAL A 204 -8.10 -9.59 0.26
C VAL A 204 -8.07 -11.07 -0.10
N GLY A 205 -8.43 -11.94 0.82
CA GLY A 205 -8.40 -13.39 0.56
C GLY A 205 -8.86 -14.23 1.74
N GLU A 206 -8.78 -15.55 1.56
CA GLU A 206 -8.92 -16.50 2.68
C GLU A 206 -7.59 -16.49 3.44
N LEU A 207 -7.58 -15.89 4.63
CA LEU A 207 -6.40 -15.74 5.47
C LEU A 207 -6.72 -16.14 6.91
N GLU A 208 -5.70 -16.66 7.60
CA GLU A 208 -5.71 -16.94 9.04
C GLU A 208 -4.62 -16.12 9.72
N ALA A 209 -4.93 -15.56 10.88
CA ALA A 209 -3.98 -14.82 11.69
C ALA A 209 -3.42 -15.68 12.83
N SER A 210 -2.16 -15.51 13.16
CA SER A 210 -1.61 -16.00 14.44
C SER A 210 -2.22 -15.22 15.60
N GLU A 211 -2.16 -15.79 16.81
CA GLU A 211 -2.44 -15.01 18.02
C GLU A 211 -1.49 -13.80 18.09
N PRO A 212 -2.01 -12.60 18.41
CA PRO A 212 -1.18 -11.41 18.49
C PRO A 212 -0.21 -11.48 19.68
N ILE A 213 1.00 -10.97 19.50
CA ILE A 213 1.93 -10.66 20.58
C ILE A 213 2.02 -9.14 20.73
N MET A 214 2.06 -8.67 21.98
CA MET A 214 2.18 -7.24 22.24
C MET A 214 3.64 -6.84 22.42
N VAL A 215 4.09 -5.87 21.63
CA VAL A 215 5.38 -5.18 21.82
C VAL A 215 5.07 -3.76 22.27
N GLY A 216 5.24 -3.49 23.57
CA GLY A 216 4.71 -2.27 24.15
C GLY A 216 3.19 -2.15 23.95
N LEU A 217 2.76 -1.16 23.20
CA LEU A 217 1.35 -0.95 22.82
C LEU A 217 1.00 -1.48 21.40
N THR A 218 1.99 -1.96 20.68
CA THR A 218 1.83 -2.41 19.28
C THR A 218 1.44 -3.89 19.23
N PRO A 219 0.23 -4.25 18.79
CA PRO A 219 -0.13 -5.63 18.47
C PRO A 219 0.59 -6.08 17.20
N LEU A 220 1.28 -7.21 17.28
CA LEU A 220 2.01 -7.83 16.19
C LEU A 220 1.43 -9.23 15.92
N ARG A 221 1.15 -9.58 14.68
CA ARG A 221 0.70 -10.91 14.27
C ARG A 221 1.14 -11.23 12.86
N ILE A 222 1.07 -12.51 12.52
CA ILE A 222 1.38 -13.02 11.19
C ILE A 222 0.11 -13.57 10.55
N TRP A 223 -0.10 -13.21 9.29
CA TRP A 223 -1.17 -13.70 8.45
C TRP A 223 -0.63 -14.69 7.42
N SER A 224 -1.34 -15.76 7.19
CA SER A 224 -1.03 -16.77 6.18
C SER A 224 -2.31 -17.29 5.52
N ILE A 225 -2.17 -18.02 4.42
CA ILE A 225 -3.27 -18.82 3.90
C ILE A 225 -3.67 -19.90 4.93
N PRO A 226 -4.94 -20.41 4.88
CA PRO A 226 -5.42 -21.40 5.83
C PRO A 226 -4.51 -22.62 5.96
N GLY A 227 -4.35 -23.10 7.20
CA GLY A 227 -3.58 -24.30 7.52
C GLY A 227 -2.09 -24.08 7.73
N LYS A 228 -1.54 -22.87 7.56
CA LYS A 228 -0.11 -22.56 7.73
C LYS A 228 0.23 -21.80 9.00
N THR A 229 -0.73 -21.50 9.86
CA THR A 229 -0.53 -20.69 11.07
C THR A 229 0.51 -21.33 12.03
N HIS A 230 0.66 -22.66 12.04
CA HIS A 230 1.65 -23.38 12.85
C HIS A 230 3.10 -23.06 12.45
N LEU A 231 3.36 -22.53 11.25
CA LEU A 231 4.68 -22.15 10.74
C LEU A 231 5.08 -20.71 11.12
N THR A 232 4.23 -19.97 11.83
CA THR A 232 4.44 -18.54 12.10
C THR A 232 5.24 -18.26 13.36
N ALA A 233 5.39 -19.24 14.26
CA ALA A 233 5.90 -19.01 15.62
C ALA A 233 7.29 -18.37 15.65
N PHE A 234 8.23 -18.90 14.88
CA PHE A 234 9.61 -18.41 14.85
C PHE A 234 9.68 -16.97 14.34
N ALA A 235 9.10 -16.68 13.18
CA ALA A 235 9.10 -15.33 12.61
C ALA A 235 8.40 -14.31 13.51
N ARG A 236 7.36 -14.71 14.24
CA ARG A 236 6.66 -13.84 15.19
C ARG A 236 7.54 -13.45 16.38
N GLU A 237 8.34 -14.39 16.91
CA GLU A 237 9.30 -14.13 17.98
C GLU A 237 10.42 -13.20 17.51
N ILE A 238 10.98 -13.46 16.33
CA ILE A 238 11.98 -12.58 15.70
C ILE A 238 11.41 -11.17 15.50
N ALA A 239 10.22 -11.06 14.91
CA ALA A 239 9.59 -9.77 14.67
C ALA A 239 9.36 -8.97 15.97
N ALA A 240 8.89 -9.63 17.03
CA ALA A 240 8.68 -8.99 18.32
C ALA A 240 10.00 -8.51 18.94
N SER A 241 11.06 -9.33 18.85
CA SER A 241 12.38 -8.98 19.36
C SER A 241 13.02 -7.85 18.58
N SER A 242 12.94 -7.87 17.23
CA SER A 242 13.47 -6.84 16.35
C SER A 242 12.76 -5.51 16.58
N LEU A 243 11.43 -5.50 16.66
CA LEU A 243 10.66 -4.30 16.94
C LEU A 243 11.04 -3.65 18.27
N ALA A 244 11.12 -4.43 19.33
CA ALA A 244 11.51 -3.95 20.67
C ALA A 244 12.96 -3.42 20.67
N PHE A 245 13.87 -4.13 19.97
CA PHE A 245 15.27 -3.70 19.84
C PHE A 245 15.39 -2.37 19.12
N PHE A 246 14.71 -2.21 17.98
CA PHE A 246 14.81 -0.97 17.17
C PHE A 246 14.18 0.24 17.87
N GLU A 247 13.04 0.08 18.56
CA GLU A 247 12.48 1.15 19.39
C GLU A 247 13.49 1.64 20.43
N GLN A 248 14.17 0.71 21.09
CA GLN A 248 15.20 1.04 22.08
C GLN A 248 16.44 1.65 21.42
N TYR A 249 16.92 1.07 20.34
CA TYR A 249 18.14 1.48 19.66
C TYR A 249 18.03 2.88 19.07
N TYR A 250 16.92 3.18 18.39
CA TYR A 250 16.69 4.51 17.81
C TYR A 250 16.17 5.53 18.83
N GLY A 251 15.66 5.09 19.96
CA GLY A 251 15.02 5.97 20.96
C GLY A 251 13.74 6.62 20.43
N LEU A 252 13.12 6.02 19.41
CA LEU A 252 11.88 6.47 18.78
C LEU A 252 10.89 5.31 18.73
N PRO A 253 9.64 5.52 19.18
CA PRO A 253 8.62 4.48 19.11
C PRO A 253 8.32 4.12 17.65
N TYR A 254 7.82 2.91 17.43
CA TYR A 254 7.29 2.47 16.16
C TYR A 254 6.20 3.44 15.67
N PRO A 255 6.24 3.92 14.42
CA PRO A 255 5.32 4.96 13.95
C PRO A 255 3.90 4.45 13.60
N GLY A 256 3.68 3.13 13.58
CA GLY A 256 2.38 2.54 13.27
C GLY A 256 1.56 2.18 14.51
N GLU A 257 0.28 1.84 14.30
CA GLU A 257 -0.64 1.43 15.36
C GLU A 257 -0.72 -0.10 15.54
N LYS A 258 -0.26 -0.85 14.57
CA LYS A 258 -0.14 -2.32 14.56
C LYS A 258 0.99 -2.74 13.64
N LEU A 259 1.44 -3.98 13.76
CA LEU A 259 2.39 -4.57 12.82
C LEU A 259 1.89 -5.96 12.40
N ASP A 260 1.36 -6.05 11.18
CA ASP A 260 0.99 -7.31 10.55
C ASP A 260 2.10 -7.73 9.56
N LEU A 261 2.51 -8.99 9.60
CA LEU A 261 3.39 -9.61 8.62
C LEU A 261 2.53 -10.59 7.81
N LEU A 262 2.51 -10.45 6.48
CA LEU A 262 1.61 -11.20 5.61
C LEU A 262 2.41 -12.15 4.70
N ALA A 263 2.23 -13.45 4.85
CA ALA A 263 2.80 -14.46 3.98
C ALA A 263 1.96 -14.58 2.70
N ILE A 264 2.49 -14.10 1.59
CA ILE A 264 1.82 -14.11 0.28
C ILE A 264 2.36 -15.28 -0.55
N PRO A 265 1.50 -16.17 -1.08
CA PRO A 265 1.93 -17.35 -1.85
C PRO A 265 2.76 -17.02 -3.08
N ASP A 266 2.28 -16.10 -3.92
CA ASP A 266 3.03 -15.59 -5.08
C ASP A 266 3.46 -14.16 -4.80
N PHE A 267 4.76 -13.98 -4.53
CA PHE A 267 5.38 -12.69 -4.28
C PHE A 267 6.74 -12.60 -4.98
N ALA A 268 6.99 -11.54 -5.72
CA ALA A 268 8.17 -11.42 -6.58
C ALA A 268 9.47 -11.23 -5.79
N ALA A 269 9.44 -10.35 -4.78
CA ALA A 269 10.57 -10.05 -3.91
C ALA A 269 10.69 -11.04 -2.72
N GLY A 270 11.61 -10.80 -1.82
CA GLY A 270 11.70 -11.47 -0.52
C GLY A 270 10.60 -10.99 0.41
N ALA A 271 10.55 -9.68 0.59
CA ALA A 271 9.52 -8.98 1.34
C ALA A 271 9.35 -7.53 0.85
N MET A 272 8.50 -6.75 1.51
CA MET A 272 8.23 -5.34 1.24
C MET A 272 7.77 -4.64 2.53
N GLU A 273 8.41 -3.56 2.86
CA GLU A 273 8.31 -2.79 4.09
C GLU A 273 7.02 -1.96 4.26
N ASN A 274 5.92 -2.34 3.67
CA ASN A 274 4.67 -1.56 3.79
C ASN A 274 4.32 -1.26 5.26
N LEU A 275 4.25 0.01 5.63
CA LEU A 275 4.04 0.45 7.01
C LEU A 275 2.83 -0.25 7.66
N GLY A 276 3.06 -1.03 8.70
CA GLY A 276 2.02 -1.74 9.45
C GLY A 276 1.41 -2.97 8.79
N ALA A 277 1.84 -3.30 7.55
CA ALA A 277 1.36 -4.46 6.78
C ALA A 277 2.45 -5.02 5.87
N ILE A 278 3.58 -5.43 6.46
CA ILE A 278 4.75 -5.95 5.73
C ILE A 278 4.35 -7.22 4.98
N THR A 279 4.55 -7.24 3.66
CA THR A 279 4.27 -8.43 2.85
C THR A 279 5.54 -9.23 2.59
N PHE A 280 5.42 -10.55 2.66
CA PHE A 280 6.54 -11.49 2.50
C PHE A 280 6.17 -12.54 1.47
N ARG A 281 7.15 -13.00 0.72
CA ARG A 281 7.07 -14.32 0.11
C ARG A 281 6.95 -15.36 1.23
N GLU A 282 6.03 -16.30 1.11
CA GLU A 282 5.80 -17.32 2.14
C GLU A 282 7.08 -17.97 2.66
N THR A 283 8.00 -18.32 1.75
CA THR A 283 9.27 -19.00 2.09
C THR A 283 10.29 -18.10 2.79
N ALA A 284 10.05 -16.80 2.87
CA ALA A 284 10.88 -15.85 3.61
C ALA A 284 10.32 -15.55 5.02
N LEU A 285 9.14 -16.08 5.34
CA LEU A 285 8.48 -15.83 6.62
C LEU A 285 8.07 -17.12 7.36
N LEU A 286 7.49 -18.08 6.64
CA LEU A 286 6.93 -19.29 7.22
C LEU A 286 7.97 -20.40 7.29
N VAL A 287 8.22 -20.92 8.49
CA VAL A 287 9.21 -21.96 8.72
C VAL A 287 8.79 -22.91 9.86
N ASP A 288 8.97 -24.20 9.67
CA ASP A 288 8.90 -25.17 10.77
C ASP A 288 10.24 -25.19 11.52
N ALA A 289 10.33 -24.47 12.61
CA ALA A 289 11.57 -24.36 13.39
C ALA A 289 12.08 -25.69 13.94
N GLY A 290 11.22 -26.70 14.06
CA GLY A 290 11.61 -28.05 14.49
C GLY A 290 12.26 -28.89 13.40
N ALA A 291 12.04 -28.55 12.14
CA ALA A 291 12.54 -29.30 10.97
C ALA A 291 13.55 -28.49 10.12
N ALA A 292 13.58 -27.17 10.28
CA ALA A 292 14.42 -26.28 9.49
C ALA A 292 15.91 -26.39 9.84
N SER A 293 16.76 -26.17 8.84
CA SER A 293 18.19 -25.97 9.03
C SER A 293 18.48 -24.60 9.68
N HIS A 294 19.66 -24.45 10.28
CA HIS A 294 20.10 -23.17 10.84
C HIS A 294 20.11 -22.06 9.80
N ALA A 295 20.54 -22.34 8.56
CA ALA A 295 20.56 -21.35 7.48
C ALA A 295 19.16 -20.88 7.05
N GLU A 296 18.16 -21.74 7.11
CA GLU A 296 16.76 -21.34 6.84
C GLU A 296 16.22 -20.43 7.95
N LEU A 297 16.52 -20.75 9.21
CA LEU A 297 16.13 -19.90 10.35
C LEU A 297 16.82 -18.54 10.31
N GLU A 298 18.14 -18.53 10.06
CA GLU A 298 18.93 -17.31 9.88
C GLU A 298 18.33 -16.40 8.79
N ARG A 299 18.04 -16.98 7.62
CA ARG A 299 17.42 -16.22 6.52
C ARG A 299 16.07 -15.60 6.89
N VAL A 300 15.22 -16.32 7.61
CA VAL A 300 13.94 -15.76 8.07
C VAL A 300 14.18 -14.63 9.07
N ALA A 301 15.15 -14.79 9.98
CA ALA A 301 15.48 -13.76 10.95
C ALA A 301 16.01 -12.50 10.28
N ASP A 302 16.95 -12.62 9.33
CA ASP A 302 17.53 -11.51 8.58
C ASP A 302 16.44 -10.73 7.83
N VAL A 303 15.63 -11.41 7.01
CA VAL A 303 14.57 -10.73 6.23
C VAL A 303 13.55 -10.06 7.15
N VAL A 304 13.12 -10.70 8.23
CA VAL A 304 12.17 -10.10 9.18
C VAL A 304 12.76 -8.87 9.88
N ALA A 305 14.03 -8.93 10.30
CA ALA A 305 14.69 -7.79 10.94
C ALA A 305 14.90 -6.65 9.95
N HIS A 306 15.31 -6.94 8.70
CA HIS A 306 15.45 -5.98 7.61
C HIS A 306 14.16 -5.18 7.40
N GLU A 307 13.03 -5.87 7.19
CA GLU A 307 11.74 -5.22 6.94
C GLU A 307 11.26 -4.38 8.13
N ILE A 308 11.57 -4.79 9.35
CA ILE A 308 11.19 -4.00 10.54
C ILE A 308 12.10 -2.77 10.69
N ALA A 309 13.36 -2.84 10.31
CA ALA A 309 14.26 -1.68 10.33
C ALA A 309 13.77 -0.57 9.38
N HIS A 310 13.16 -0.94 8.26
CA HIS A 310 12.55 -0.01 7.32
C HIS A 310 11.44 0.86 7.92
N MET A 311 10.79 0.46 9.01
CA MET A 311 9.76 1.27 9.68
C MET A 311 10.29 2.66 10.10
N TRP A 312 11.61 2.79 10.30
CA TRP A 312 12.30 4.05 10.52
C TRP A 312 13.00 4.56 9.27
N PHE A 313 13.74 3.68 8.55
CA PHE A 313 14.50 4.03 7.33
C PHE A 313 13.79 3.50 6.07
N GLY A 314 12.94 4.31 5.50
CA GLY A 314 12.03 4.01 4.39
C GLY A 314 10.67 4.62 4.65
N ASP A 315 10.08 4.33 5.78
CA ASP A 315 8.72 4.73 6.14
C ASP A 315 8.68 6.09 6.84
N LEU A 316 9.29 6.20 8.03
CA LEU A 316 9.31 7.45 8.77
C LEU A 316 10.19 8.49 8.05
N VAL A 317 11.42 8.12 7.73
CA VAL A 317 12.36 8.91 6.92
C VAL A 317 12.51 8.23 5.57
N THR A 318 12.17 8.92 4.49
CA THR A 318 12.11 8.36 3.14
C THR A 318 12.98 9.18 2.19
N MET A 319 13.63 8.52 1.19
CA MET A 319 14.34 9.21 0.13
C MET A 319 13.44 10.21 -0.60
N ALA A 320 14.04 11.30 -1.08
CA ALA A 320 13.31 12.31 -1.86
C ALA A 320 13.03 11.87 -3.30
N TRP A 321 13.79 10.91 -3.82
CA TRP A 321 13.69 10.34 -5.15
C TRP A 321 14.37 8.97 -5.22
N TRP A 322 14.00 8.18 -6.19
CA TRP A 322 14.45 6.80 -6.37
C TRP A 322 15.96 6.60 -6.48
N ASN A 323 16.72 7.61 -6.91
CA ASN A 323 18.18 7.55 -6.88
C ASN A 323 18.78 7.54 -5.47
N GLY A 324 17.98 7.82 -4.46
CA GLY A 324 18.33 7.77 -3.05
C GLY A 324 17.87 6.48 -2.35
N ILE A 325 17.38 5.46 -3.07
CA ILE A 325 16.85 4.21 -2.49
C ILE A 325 17.85 3.49 -1.57
N TRP A 326 19.14 3.66 -1.83
CA TRP A 326 20.19 3.12 -0.98
C TRP A 326 20.14 3.64 0.47
N LEU A 327 19.53 4.81 0.70
CA LEU A 327 19.34 5.36 2.05
C LEU A 327 18.34 4.53 2.86
N ASN A 328 17.38 3.92 2.21
CA ASN A 328 16.45 3.01 2.84
C ASN A 328 17.14 1.63 3.00
N GLU A 329 17.55 1.02 1.89
CA GLU A 329 18.05 -0.35 1.81
C GLU A 329 19.36 -0.60 2.57
N ALA A 330 20.34 0.29 2.41
CA ALA A 330 21.63 0.09 3.06
C ALA A 330 21.54 0.23 4.59
N PHE A 331 20.67 1.09 5.10
CA PHE A 331 20.44 1.18 6.54
C PHE A 331 19.65 0.00 7.08
N ALA A 332 18.65 -0.50 6.36
CA ALA A 332 17.93 -1.71 6.75
C ALA A 332 18.88 -2.91 6.76
N THR A 333 19.68 -3.10 5.69
CA THR A 333 20.70 -4.17 5.62
C THR A 333 21.77 -4.06 6.70
N PHE A 334 22.13 -2.85 7.13
CA PHE A 334 23.09 -2.69 8.25
C PHE A 334 22.50 -3.11 9.60
N MET A 335 21.18 -3.07 9.72
CA MET A 335 20.47 -3.31 10.98
C MET A 335 19.87 -4.73 11.08
N GLU A 336 19.83 -5.50 9.97
CA GLU A 336 19.36 -6.88 9.94
C GLU A 336 20.20 -7.85 10.76
#